data_c2fd506b25e1d86bea7f72b84450db80
#
_entry.id   c2fd506b25e1d86bea7f72b84450db80
#
_cell.length_a   1.000
_cell.length_b   1.000
_cell.length_c   1.000
_cell.angle_alpha   90.00
_cell.angle_beta   90.00
_cell.angle_gamma   90.00
#
_symmetry.space_group_name_H-M   'P 1'
#
loop_
_entity.id
_entity.type
_entity.pdbx_description
1 polymer ?
#
loop_
_entity_poly.entity_id
_entity_poly.type
_entity_poly.pdbx_seq_one_letter_code
_entity_poly.pdbx_strand_id
1 'polypeptide(L)'
;MRTSRVLAGILAATLTVSLAACSQDSSETSSDSSSSSTASSQSSDVSNEAFPVTIEHAFGETTIESKPERIATVGWSNHEVPLALGVTPVGFEKVTWGDDDNNGILPWVEETLSKLGSDDPVLFDATDSIPFEEIANTAPDVILASYSGITQEDYDQLSQIAPVVAYPEIAWGTSLDEMIEMNSKAIGLEQEGKDLIADLDAEVASAIDANPELKDAKPVFAFFDESDFSQIGVYTSIDPRMSFLLDAGVQEASVLKEHSSPDSFYEQVSAENPETFDDVDVIITYGTEDDAANAELLSKMQADPLLSRIPAIAEGKVVF
;
A
#
# COMPACT_ATOMS: atom_id res chain seq x y z
N MET A 1 31.29 34.81 -9.74
CA MET A 1 32.65 34.71 -10.33
C MET A 1 33.29 33.40 -9.89
N ARG A 2 33.44 32.53 -10.68
CA ARG A 2 34.44 31.62 -11.26
C ARG A 2 33.83 30.26 -11.56
N THR A 3 33.66 30.07 -12.83
CA THR A 3 33.43 28.83 -13.57
C THR A 3 34.60 27.85 -13.43
N SER A 4 34.32 26.57 -13.35
CA SER A 4 35.24 25.52 -13.86
C SER A 4 34.46 24.38 -14.46
N ARG A 5 34.55 24.29 -15.78
CA ARG A 5 34.18 23.15 -16.62
C ARG A 5 35.35 22.17 -16.59
N VAL A 6 35.07 20.88 -16.50
CA VAL A 6 36.00 19.83 -16.92
C VAL A 6 35.29 18.82 -17.81
N LEU A 7 35.95 18.59 -18.94
CA LEU A 7 35.56 17.84 -20.14
C LEU A 7 35.41 16.32 -19.94
N ALA A 8 34.53 15.83 -20.75
CA ALA A 8 34.42 14.63 -21.59
C ALA A 8 35.58 13.60 -21.62
N GLY A 9 35.23 12.33 -21.61
CA GLY A 9 36.05 11.21 -22.04
C GLY A 9 35.15 10.09 -22.58
N ILE A 10 34.98 10.06 -23.90
CA ILE A 10 34.32 8.99 -24.68
C ILE A 10 35.35 7.86 -24.87
N LEU A 11 34.99 6.62 -24.55
CA LEU A 11 35.69 5.44 -25.06
C LEU A 11 34.66 4.46 -25.64
N ALA A 12 34.66 4.41 -26.97
CA ALA A 12 33.94 3.41 -27.75
C ALA A 12 34.83 2.18 -27.90
N ALA A 13 34.34 1.00 -27.58
CA ALA A 13 34.96 -0.27 -27.90
C ALA A 13 34.01 -1.07 -28.79
N THR A 14 34.36 -1.17 -30.07
CA THR A 14 33.74 -2.03 -31.07
C THR A 14 34.30 -3.43 -30.98
N LEU A 15 33.46 -4.45 -30.79
CA LEU A 15 33.83 -5.86 -31.02
C LEU A 15 33.09 -6.37 -32.26
N THR A 16 33.88 -6.68 -33.27
CA THR A 16 33.50 -7.40 -34.49
C THR A 16 33.56 -8.91 -34.25
N VAL A 17 32.47 -9.63 -34.51
CA VAL A 17 32.45 -11.10 -34.58
C VAL A 17 32.33 -11.53 -36.03
N SER A 18 33.32 -12.29 -36.48
CA SER A 18 33.46 -12.88 -37.82
C SER A 18 32.66 -14.17 -37.95
N LEU A 19 31.88 -14.26 -39.04
CA LEU A 19 31.27 -15.50 -39.52
C LEU A 19 32.34 -16.36 -40.18
N ALA A 20 32.38 -17.63 -39.86
CA ALA A 20 33.02 -18.66 -40.67
C ALA A 20 31.99 -19.67 -41.17
N ALA A 21 31.77 -19.67 -42.47
CA ALA A 21 31.01 -20.69 -43.18
C ALA A 21 31.99 -21.77 -43.67
N CYS A 22 31.62 -23.03 -43.54
CA CYS A 22 32.19 -24.11 -44.38
C CYS A 22 31.07 -25.08 -44.75
N SER A 23 30.89 -25.18 -46.06
CA SER A 23 30.08 -26.16 -46.77
C SER A 23 30.91 -27.38 -47.11
N GLN A 24 30.26 -28.53 -47.25
CA GLN A 24 30.38 -29.59 -48.27
C GLN A 24 30.00 -30.93 -47.68
N ASP A 25 29.06 -31.56 -48.13
CA ASP A 25 28.53 -32.22 -49.34
C ASP A 25 28.61 -33.75 -49.21
N SER A 26 27.55 -34.37 -49.65
CA SER A 26 27.37 -35.72 -50.23
C SER A 26 26.48 -36.71 -49.44
N SER A 27 25.27 -36.82 -50.02
CA SER A 27 24.49 -38.01 -50.46
C SER A 27 24.27 -39.18 -49.48
N GLU A 28 23.10 -39.54 -49.35
CA GLU A 28 22.05 -40.37 -49.89
C GLU A 28 21.11 -41.01 -48.85
N THR A 29 19.85 -40.94 -49.17
CA THR A 29 18.79 -41.94 -49.17
C THR A 29 18.06 -42.34 -47.89
N SER A 30 16.81 -41.91 -47.87
CA SER A 30 15.58 -42.63 -47.51
C SER A 30 15.08 -42.66 -46.08
N SER A 31 13.85 -42.21 -46.01
CA SER A 31 12.71 -42.68 -45.26
C SER A 31 12.24 -41.79 -44.08
N ASP A 32 11.23 -41.02 -44.44
CA ASP A 32 9.96 -40.85 -43.73
C ASP A 32 9.96 -40.88 -42.19
N SER A 33 9.80 -39.72 -41.61
CA SER A 33 8.82 -39.46 -40.54
C SER A 33 8.75 -37.96 -40.26
N SER A 34 7.69 -37.38 -40.73
CA SER A 34 7.24 -36.03 -40.38
C SER A 34 7.01 -35.91 -38.87
N SER A 35 7.83 -35.12 -38.22
CA SER A 35 7.43 -34.50 -36.95
C SER A 35 7.75 -33.02 -37.05
N SER A 36 6.77 -32.28 -37.46
CA SER A 36 6.70 -30.84 -37.31
C SER A 36 6.72 -30.51 -35.81
N SER A 37 7.86 -30.13 -35.29
CA SER A 37 7.95 -29.42 -34.02
C SER A 37 7.41 -28.01 -34.22
N THR A 38 6.11 -27.86 -34.04
CA THR A 38 5.48 -26.58 -33.76
C THR A 38 6.06 -26.12 -32.42
N ALA A 39 6.87 -25.10 -32.42
CA ALA A 39 7.19 -24.35 -31.21
C ALA A 39 5.86 -23.75 -30.72
N SER A 40 5.20 -24.46 -29.83
CA SER A 40 4.13 -23.90 -29.03
C SER A 40 4.77 -22.83 -28.15
N SER A 41 4.47 -21.58 -28.45
CA SER A 41 4.50 -20.52 -27.47
C SER A 41 3.58 -20.99 -26.33
N GLN A 42 4.15 -21.48 -25.24
CA GLN A 42 3.44 -21.62 -23.99
C GLN A 42 3.20 -20.18 -23.49
N SER A 43 2.08 -19.59 -23.92
CA SER A 43 1.37 -18.66 -23.07
C SER A 43 0.94 -19.49 -21.87
N SER A 44 1.52 -19.16 -20.73
CA SER A 44 1.21 -19.77 -19.44
C SER A 44 -0.28 -19.55 -19.11
N ASP A 45 -1.09 -20.56 -19.41
CA ASP A 45 -2.41 -20.77 -18.81
C ASP A 45 -2.22 -21.17 -17.34
N VAL A 46 -1.71 -20.26 -16.50
CA VAL A 46 -1.49 -20.51 -15.06
C VAL A 46 -2.70 -20.06 -14.22
N SER A 47 -3.87 -19.88 -14.78
CA SER A 47 -4.82 -19.01 -14.09
C SER A 47 -6.17 -19.59 -13.70
N ASN A 48 -6.46 -20.87 -13.94
CA ASN A 48 -7.76 -21.43 -13.56
C ASN A 48 -7.71 -22.53 -12.49
N GLU A 49 -6.51 -22.96 -12.06
CA GLU A 49 -6.36 -23.98 -11.02
C GLU A 49 -6.51 -23.43 -9.59
N ALA A 50 -6.42 -22.11 -9.40
CA ALA A 50 -6.51 -21.46 -8.09
C ALA A 50 -7.97 -21.23 -7.62
N PHE A 51 -8.95 -21.33 -8.49
CA PHE A 51 -10.37 -21.08 -8.18
C PHE A 51 -11.18 -22.38 -8.14
N PRO A 52 -12.25 -22.46 -7.30
CA PRO A 52 -12.77 -21.40 -6.42
C PRO A 52 -11.82 -21.10 -5.24
N VAL A 53 -11.82 -19.85 -4.78
CA VAL A 53 -11.09 -19.43 -3.58
C VAL A 53 -12.06 -18.87 -2.54
N THR A 54 -11.87 -19.25 -1.27
CA THR A 54 -12.65 -18.72 -0.15
C THR A 54 -11.73 -17.89 0.76
N ILE A 55 -12.24 -16.72 1.16
CA ILE A 55 -11.55 -15.75 2.01
C ILE A 55 -12.44 -15.46 3.22
N GLU A 56 -11.92 -15.69 4.43
CA GLU A 56 -12.59 -15.36 5.69
C GLU A 56 -12.40 -13.86 5.99
N HIS A 57 -13.41 -13.22 6.58
CA HIS A 57 -13.41 -11.81 6.95
C HIS A 57 -14.46 -11.54 8.05
N ALA A 58 -14.49 -10.33 8.58
CA ALA A 58 -15.33 -9.95 9.73
C ALA A 58 -16.84 -10.24 9.56
N PHE A 59 -17.34 -10.28 8.32
CA PHE A 59 -18.77 -10.56 8.03
C PHE A 59 -19.04 -12.02 7.63
N GLY A 60 -18.05 -12.91 7.78
CA GLY A 60 -18.13 -14.33 7.46
C GLY A 60 -17.09 -14.77 6.43
N GLU A 61 -17.52 -15.32 5.31
CA GLU A 61 -16.63 -15.77 4.23
C GLU A 61 -17.17 -15.38 2.85
N THR A 62 -16.26 -15.12 1.93
CA THR A 62 -16.59 -14.85 0.53
C THR A 62 -15.91 -15.88 -0.36
N THR A 63 -16.69 -16.56 -1.19
CA THR A 63 -16.19 -17.49 -2.21
C THR A 63 -16.21 -16.81 -3.58
N ILE A 64 -15.06 -16.81 -4.26
CA ILE A 64 -14.88 -16.32 -5.62
C ILE A 64 -14.72 -17.54 -6.51
N GLU A 65 -15.69 -17.77 -7.40
CA GLU A 65 -15.80 -19.02 -8.17
C GLU A 65 -14.82 -19.13 -9.34
N SER A 66 -14.40 -18.00 -9.89
CA SER A 66 -13.48 -17.93 -11.02
C SER A 66 -12.60 -16.69 -10.95
N LYS A 67 -11.48 -16.68 -11.67
CA LYS A 67 -10.57 -15.54 -11.71
C LYS A 67 -11.30 -14.27 -12.15
N PRO A 68 -11.31 -13.22 -11.32
CA PRO A 68 -11.93 -11.95 -11.68
C PRO A 68 -11.17 -11.27 -12.84
N GLU A 69 -11.92 -10.68 -13.75
CA GLU A 69 -11.39 -9.83 -14.83
C GLU A 69 -11.65 -8.34 -14.56
N ARG A 70 -12.65 -8.05 -13.72
CA ARG A 70 -13.13 -6.71 -13.40
C ARG A 70 -13.13 -6.49 -11.89
N ILE A 71 -12.12 -5.79 -11.42
CA ILE A 71 -11.90 -5.57 -9.99
C ILE A 71 -12.34 -4.14 -9.65
N ALA A 72 -13.27 -3.97 -8.71
CA ALA A 72 -13.52 -2.70 -8.07
C ALA A 72 -12.94 -2.70 -6.66
N THR A 73 -12.59 -1.54 -6.13
CA THR A 73 -12.11 -1.43 -4.75
C THR A 73 -12.87 -0.36 -3.98
N VAL A 74 -13.09 -0.60 -2.69
CA VAL A 74 -13.77 0.28 -1.74
C VAL A 74 -12.89 0.41 -0.50
N GLY A 75 -12.84 1.59 0.10
CA GLY A 75 -11.95 1.91 1.20
C GLY A 75 -10.55 2.32 0.74
N TRP A 76 -9.65 2.51 1.70
CA TRP A 76 -8.36 3.11 1.44
C TRP A 76 -7.33 2.09 0.91
N SER A 77 -6.51 2.49 -0.07
CA SER A 77 -5.36 1.76 -0.62
C SER A 77 -5.63 0.36 -1.22
N ASN A 78 -6.85 -0.17 -1.17
CA ASN A 78 -7.14 -1.49 -1.74
C ASN A 78 -6.82 -1.63 -3.23
N HIS A 79 -6.85 -0.53 -3.98
CA HIS A 79 -6.50 -0.48 -5.40
C HIS A 79 -4.98 -0.58 -5.66
N GLU A 80 -4.17 -0.28 -4.68
CA GLU A 80 -2.72 -0.30 -4.82
C GLU A 80 -2.18 -1.73 -4.97
N VAL A 81 -2.79 -2.72 -4.32
CA VAL A 81 -2.38 -4.12 -4.44
C VAL A 81 -2.53 -4.66 -5.86
N PRO A 82 -3.71 -4.64 -6.51
CA PRO A 82 -3.79 -5.07 -7.90
C PRO A 82 -2.90 -4.25 -8.83
N LEU A 83 -2.75 -2.94 -8.62
CA LEU A 83 -1.85 -2.10 -9.42
C LEU A 83 -0.39 -2.52 -9.27
N ALA A 84 0.10 -2.79 -8.06
CA ALA A 84 1.45 -3.30 -7.81
C ALA A 84 1.69 -4.66 -8.49
N LEU A 85 0.64 -5.47 -8.63
CA LEU A 85 0.65 -6.77 -9.32
C LEU A 85 0.36 -6.66 -10.84
N GLY A 86 0.31 -5.45 -11.38
CA GLY A 86 0.14 -5.21 -12.82
C GLY A 86 -1.30 -5.33 -13.32
N VAL A 87 -2.28 -5.26 -12.43
CA VAL A 87 -3.71 -5.35 -12.75
C VAL A 87 -4.39 -4.01 -12.45
N THR A 88 -5.01 -3.42 -13.46
CA THR A 88 -5.76 -2.17 -13.29
C THR A 88 -7.19 -2.45 -12.84
N PRO A 89 -7.64 -1.91 -11.68
CA PRO A 89 -9.04 -1.97 -11.28
C PRO A 89 -9.95 -1.21 -12.27
N VAL A 90 -11.19 -1.65 -12.41
CA VAL A 90 -12.20 -0.92 -13.22
C VAL A 90 -12.69 0.34 -12.54
N GLY A 91 -12.50 0.44 -11.21
CA GLY A 91 -12.79 1.62 -10.44
C GLY A 91 -12.32 1.50 -9.00
N PHE A 92 -12.06 2.64 -8.37
CA PHE A 92 -11.66 2.76 -6.96
C PHE A 92 -12.12 4.10 -6.37
N GLU A 93 -12.07 4.21 -5.05
CA GLU A 93 -12.45 5.45 -4.37
C GLU A 93 -11.50 6.59 -4.71
N LYS A 94 -12.09 7.74 -5.04
CA LYS A 94 -11.39 9.00 -5.21
C LYS A 94 -10.79 9.43 -3.88
N VAL A 95 -9.50 9.74 -3.88
CA VAL A 95 -8.86 10.31 -2.70
C VAL A 95 -9.21 11.78 -2.54
N THR A 96 -9.33 12.20 -1.28
CA THR A 96 -9.63 13.60 -0.91
C THR A 96 -8.52 14.19 -0.05
N TRP A 97 -7.44 13.43 0.16
CA TRP A 97 -6.29 13.82 0.97
C TRP A 97 -5.01 13.20 0.41
N GLY A 98 -3.91 13.95 0.39
CA GLY A 98 -2.61 13.50 -0.16
C GLY A 98 -2.52 13.55 -1.69
N ASP A 99 -3.52 14.12 -2.35
CA ASP A 99 -3.59 14.37 -3.79
C ASP A 99 -3.07 15.80 -4.06
N ASP A 100 -1.97 15.93 -4.79
CA ASP A 100 -1.24 17.19 -4.99
C ASP A 100 -1.85 18.10 -6.06
N ASP A 101 -2.63 17.56 -7.00
CA ASP A 101 -3.25 18.28 -8.10
C ASP A 101 -4.80 18.29 -8.06
N ASN A 102 -5.40 17.68 -7.05
CA ASN A 102 -6.84 17.57 -6.81
C ASN A 102 -7.61 16.83 -7.92
N ASN A 103 -6.97 15.86 -8.55
CA ASN A 103 -7.62 15.00 -9.54
C ASN A 103 -8.30 13.76 -8.92
N GLY A 104 -8.05 13.47 -7.64
CA GLY A 104 -8.61 12.37 -6.88
C GLY A 104 -7.78 11.08 -6.94
N ILE A 105 -6.53 11.17 -7.40
CA ILE A 105 -5.60 10.05 -7.54
C ILE A 105 -4.27 10.42 -6.89
N LEU A 106 -3.69 9.50 -6.12
CA LEU A 106 -2.38 9.73 -5.49
C LEU A 106 -1.26 9.69 -6.56
N PRO A 107 -0.20 10.49 -6.44
CA PRO A 107 0.84 10.62 -7.47
C PRO A 107 1.48 9.29 -7.88
N TRP A 108 1.74 8.38 -6.94
CA TRP A 108 2.31 7.06 -7.24
C TRP A 108 1.33 6.12 -7.95
N VAL A 109 0.02 6.30 -7.73
CA VAL A 109 -1.05 5.57 -8.44
C VAL A 109 -1.11 6.04 -9.89
N GLU A 110 -1.05 7.35 -10.14
CA GLU A 110 -0.98 7.91 -11.49
C GLU A 110 0.24 7.40 -12.27
N GLU A 111 1.41 7.44 -11.63
CA GLU A 111 2.63 6.92 -12.24
C GLU A 111 2.48 5.43 -12.64
N THR A 112 1.84 4.64 -11.77
CA THR A 112 1.62 3.22 -12.02
C THR A 112 0.60 2.98 -13.13
N LEU A 113 -0.53 3.69 -13.14
CA LEU A 113 -1.51 3.65 -14.24
C LEU A 113 -0.88 4.02 -15.58
N SER A 114 -0.07 5.08 -15.60
CA SER A 114 0.68 5.50 -16.78
C SER A 114 1.65 4.42 -17.29
N LYS A 115 2.37 3.73 -16.38
CA LYS A 115 3.28 2.62 -16.73
C LYS A 115 2.54 1.42 -17.30
N LEU A 116 1.36 1.11 -16.75
CA LEU A 116 0.52 0.02 -17.22
C LEU A 116 -0.16 0.34 -18.56
N GLY A 117 -0.22 1.60 -18.96
CA GLY A 117 -0.88 2.04 -20.18
C GLY A 117 -2.38 1.73 -20.18
N SER A 118 -2.97 1.78 -19.00
CA SER A 118 -4.36 1.39 -18.77
C SER A 118 -5.33 2.50 -19.10
N ASP A 119 -6.58 2.13 -19.43
CA ASP A 119 -7.69 3.07 -19.48
C ASP A 119 -7.92 3.67 -18.09
N ASP A 120 -8.42 4.91 -18.04
CA ASP A 120 -8.71 5.62 -16.81
C ASP A 120 -9.78 4.84 -15.99
N PRO A 121 -9.49 4.39 -14.77
CA PRO A 121 -10.47 3.75 -13.90
C PRO A 121 -11.57 4.75 -13.50
N VAL A 122 -12.75 4.23 -13.15
CA VAL A 122 -13.83 5.07 -12.61
C VAL A 122 -13.47 5.47 -11.17
N LEU A 123 -13.47 6.77 -10.89
CA LEU A 123 -13.26 7.28 -9.54
C LEU A 123 -14.60 7.40 -8.82
N PHE A 124 -14.76 6.62 -7.76
CA PHE A 124 -15.95 6.61 -6.91
C PHE A 124 -15.90 7.75 -5.90
N ASP A 125 -16.90 8.62 -5.86
CA ASP A 125 -16.99 9.67 -4.85
C ASP A 125 -17.68 9.14 -3.59
N ALA A 126 -16.88 8.67 -2.65
CA ALA A 126 -17.34 8.13 -1.37
C ALA A 126 -17.30 9.16 -0.22
N THR A 127 -17.21 10.46 -0.51
CA THR A 127 -17.08 11.52 0.50
C THR A 127 -18.23 11.53 1.51
N ASP A 128 -19.46 11.33 1.06
CA ASP A 128 -20.64 11.31 1.94
C ASP A 128 -21.10 9.88 2.27
N SER A 129 -20.94 8.94 1.35
CA SER A 129 -21.33 7.53 1.50
C SER A 129 -20.82 6.72 0.31
N ILE A 130 -20.77 5.38 0.46
CA ILE A 130 -20.40 4.47 -0.62
C ILE A 130 -21.36 4.63 -1.81
N PRO A 131 -20.87 4.94 -3.03
CA PRO A 131 -21.70 5.17 -4.21
C PRO A 131 -22.04 3.84 -4.91
N PHE A 132 -22.92 3.02 -4.32
CA PHE A 132 -23.26 1.67 -4.80
C PHE A 132 -23.67 1.61 -6.28
N GLU A 133 -24.38 2.62 -6.77
CA GLU A 133 -24.81 2.66 -8.18
C GLU A 133 -23.60 2.87 -9.13
N GLU A 134 -22.64 3.70 -8.77
CA GLU A 134 -21.42 3.91 -9.56
C GLU A 134 -20.59 2.63 -9.61
N ILE A 135 -20.41 1.96 -8.46
CA ILE A 135 -19.70 0.68 -8.35
C ILE A 135 -20.41 -0.37 -9.23
N ALA A 136 -21.74 -0.53 -9.10
CA ALA A 136 -22.52 -1.47 -9.90
C ALA A 136 -22.41 -1.20 -11.42
N ASN A 137 -22.36 0.07 -11.84
CA ASN A 137 -22.21 0.45 -13.24
C ASN A 137 -20.88 0.00 -13.84
N THR A 138 -19.83 -0.22 -13.03
CA THR A 138 -18.57 -0.79 -13.51
C THR A 138 -18.67 -2.29 -13.74
N ALA A 139 -19.77 -2.95 -13.34
CA ALA A 139 -20.00 -4.39 -13.45
C ALA A 139 -18.78 -5.21 -12.98
N PRO A 140 -18.36 -5.09 -11.71
CA PRO A 140 -17.20 -5.80 -11.18
C PRO A 140 -17.51 -7.29 -10.97
N ASP A 141 -16.46 -8.13 -11.05
CA ASP A 141 -16.52 -9.55 -10.72
C ASP A 141 -16.14 -9.80 -9.25
N VAL A 142 -15.44 -8.85 -8.64
CA VAL A 142 -15.05 -8.82 -7.23
C VAL A 142 -14.92 -7.38 -6.74
N ILE A 143 -15.22 -7.17 -5.46
CA ILE A 143 -15.00 -5.90 -4.76
C ILE A 143 -14.01 -6.14 -3.63
N LEU A 144 -12.86 -5.46 -3.67
CA LEU A 144 -11.84 -5.52 -2.62
C LEU A 144 -12.09 -4.39 -1.62
N ALA A 145 -12.27 -4.74 -0.36
CA ALA A 145 -12.53 -3.84 0.75
C ALA A 145 -11.79 -4.30 2.03
N SER A 146 -10.66 -4.99 1.87
CA SER A 146 -9.89 -5.59 2.97
C SER A 146 -9.30 -4.55 3.94
N TYR A 147 -9.05 -3.32 3.49
CA TYR A 147 -8.74 -2.20 4.35
C TYR A 147 -9.82 -1.12 4.19
N SER A 148 -10.82 -1.20 5.02
CA SER A 148 -12.01 -0.33 4.96
C SER A 148 -12.69 -0.21 6.32
N GLY A 149 -13.66 0.68 6.40
CA GLY A 149 -14.58 0.82 7.53
C GLY A 149 -16.02 0.47 7.17
N ILE A 150 -16.24 -0.40 6.15
CA ILE A 150 -17.60 -0.78 5.74
C ILE A 150 -18.35 -1.43 6.90
N THR A 151 -19.64 -1.10 7.00
CA THR A 151 -20.54 -1.71 7.98
C THR A 151 -21.14 -3.01 7.45
N GLN A 152 -21.84 -3.77 8.29
CA GLN A 152 -22.62 -4.92 7.84
C GLN A 152 -23.65 -4.55 6.75
N GLU A 153 -24.27 -3.36 6.88
CA GLU A 153 -25.24 -2.89 5.88
C GLU A 153 -24.58 -2.59 4.54
N ASP A 154 -23.38 -1.98 4.56
CA ASP A 154 -22.60 -1.72 3.35
C ASP A 154 -22.15 -3.02 2.69
N TYR A 155 -21.66 -3.98 3.49
CA TYR A 155 -21.28 -5.31 3.01
C TYR A 155 -22.47 -6.03 2.34
N ASP A 156 -23.65 -6.01 2.95
CA ASP A 156 -24.85 -6.62 2.43
C ASP A 156 -25.29 -5.98 1.10
N GLN A 157 -25.12 -4.67 0.94
CA GLN A 157 -25.43 -3.95 -0.29
C GLN A 157 -24.39 -4.21 -1.39
N LEU A 158 -23.09 -4.13 -1.07
CA LEU A 158 -22.00 -4.43 -2.01
C LEU A 158 -22.07 -5.88 -2.50
N SER A 159 -22.43 -6.83 -1.62
CA SER A 159 -22.58 -8.25 -1.96
C SER A 159 -23.73 -8.55 -2.94
N GLN A 160 -24.66 -7.61 -3.14
CA GLN A 160 -25.66 -7.71 -4.21
C GLN A 160 -25.08 -7.35 -5.59
N ILE A 161 -23.93 -6.69 -5.63
CA ILE A 161 -23.25 -6.28 -6.86
C ILE A 161 -22.26 -7.36 -7.30
N ALA A 162 -21.34 -7.75 -6.40
CA ALA A 162 -20.31 -8.77 -6.64
C ALA A 162 -19.82 -9.37 -5.31
N PRO A 163 -19.07 -10.50 -5.31
CA PRO A 163 -18.37 -11.00 -4.13
C PRO A 163 -17.49 -9.91 -3.51
N VAL A 164 -17.55 -9.74 -2.17
CA VAL A 164 -16.85 -8.71 -1.43
C VAL A 164 -15.80 -9.32 -0.51
N VAL A 165 -14.56 -8.89 -0.60
CA VAL A 165 -13.48 -9.23 0.33
C VAL A 165 -13.35 -8.10 1.33
N ALA A 166 -13.95 -8.27 2.51
CA ALA A 166 -13.92 -7.28 3.58
C ALA A 166 -12.69 -7.42 4.48
N TYR A 167 -12.53 -6.51 5.45
CA TYR A 167 -11.43 -6.57 6.43
C TYR A 167 -11.51 -7.84 7.31
N PRO A 168 -10.35 -8.37 7.80
CA PRO A 168 -10.31 -9.68 8.47
C PRO A 168 -11.06 -9.69 9.82
N GLU A 169 -10.81 -8.73 10.70
CA GLU A 169 -11.35 -8.73 12.06
C GLU A 169 -12.05 -7.43 12.43
N ILE A 170 -11.36 -6.29 12.32
CA ILE A 170 -11.89 -4.99 12.72
C ILE A 170 -11.72 -3.94 11.61
N ALA A 171 -12.65 -3.00 11.56
CA ALA A 171 -12.58 -1.89 10.63
C ALA A 171 -11.28 -1.10 10.80
N TRP A 172 -10.58 -0.83 9.69
CA TRP A 172 -9.33 -0.07 9.64
C TRP A 172 -8.15 -0.70 10.40
N GLY A 173 -8.24 -1.98 10.79
CA GLY A 173 -7.19 -2.69 11.52
C GLY A 173 -6.46 -3.76 10.69
N THR A 174 -6.54 -3.71 9.37
CA THR A 174 -5.86 -4.65 8.48
C THR A 174 -4.42 -4.21 8.27
N SER A 175 -3.46 -5.06 8.57
CA SER A 175 -2.06 -4.80 8.27
C SER A 175 -1.78 -4.74 6.76
N LEU A 176 -0.63 -4.18 6.37
CA LEU A 176 -0.22 -4.13 4.95
C LEU A 176 -0.13 -5.55 4.35
N ASP A 177 0.49 -6.47 5.08
CA ASP A 177 0.67 -7.85 4.63
C ASP A 177 -0.68 -8.56 4.45
N GLU A 178 -1.59 -8.45 5.43
CA GLU A 178 -2.94 -9.01 5.33
C GLU A 178 -3.72 -8.42 4.15
N MET A 179 -3.62 -7.11 3.92
CA MET A 179 -4.24 -6.47 2.76
C MET A 179 -3.68 -7.03 1.45
N ILE A 180 -2.36 -7.19 1.35
CA ILE A 180 -1.72 -7.78 0.16
C ILE A 180 -2.13 -9.24 -0.01
N GLU A 181 -2.09 -10.05 1.06
CA GLU A 181 -2.47 -11.46 1.02
C GLU A 181 -3.93 -11.65 0.58
N MET A 182 -4.86 -10.93 1.21
CA MET A 182 -6.29 -11.06 0.93
C MET A 182 -6.61 -10.60 -0.50
N ASN A 183 -6.12 -9.43 -0.90
CA ASN A 183 -6.41 -8.85 -2.20
C ASN A 183 -5.75 -9.63 -3.34
N SER A 184 -4.48 -10.05 -3.20
CA SER A 184 -3.80 -10.87 -4.20
C SER A 184 -4.43 -12.25 -4.37
N LYS A 185 -4.82 -12.88 -3.27
CA LYS A 185 -5.53 -14.16 -3.28
C LYS A 185 -6.88 -14.05 -3.99
N ALA A 186 -7.63 -12.96 -3.72
CA ALA A 186 -8.93 -12.71 -4.34
C ALA A 186 -8.86 -12.61 -5.87
N ILE A 187 -7.76 -12.09 -6.41
CA ILE A 187 -7.55 -11.91 -7.86
C ILE A 187 -6.73 -13.03 -8.50
N GLY A 188 -6.40 -14.08 -7.73
CA GLY A 188 -5.66 -15.26 -8.23
C GLY A 188 -4.19 -14.99 -8.49
N LEU A 189 -3.57 -14.10 -7.71
CA LEU A 189 -2.15 -13.73 -7.74
C LEU A 189 -1.51 -13.90 -6.35
N GLU A 190 -1.92 -14.96 -5.62
CA GLU A 190 -1.49 -15.20 -4.24
C GLU A 190 0.04 -15.35 -4.12
N GLN A 191 0.69 -15.99 -5.10
CA GLN A 191 2.15 -16.14 -5.06
C GLN A 191 2.85 -14.81 -5.32
N GLU A 192 2.38 -14.05 -6.29
CA GLU A 192 2.89 -12.71 -6.60
C GLU A 192 2.68 -11.75 -5.42
N GLY A 193 1.57 -11.90 -4.67
CA GLY A 193 1.35 -11.16 -3.42
C GLY A 193 2.38 -11.51 -2.34
N LYS A 194 2.70 -12.80 -2.16
CA LYS A 194 3.75 -13.23 -1.23
C LYS A 194 5.14 -12.74 -1.63
N ASP A 195 5.42 -12.73 -2.92
CA ASP A 195 6.69 -12.22 -3.44
C ASP A 195 6.77 -10.68 -3.22
N LEU A 196 5.66 -9.95 -3.41
CA LEU A 196 5.58 -8.51 -3.11
C LEU A 196 5.84 -8.20 -1.63
N ILE A 197 5.24 -8.95 -0.70
CA ILE A 197 5.50 -8.81 0.74
C ILE A 197 6.99 -9.03 1.02
N ALA A 198 7.58 -10.11 0.50
CA ALA A 198 8.99 -10.41 0.71
C ALA A 198 9.94 -9.31 0.17
N ASP A 199 9.60 -8.69 -0.96
CA ASP A 199 10.36 -7.59 -1.53
C ASP A 199 10.26 -6.33 -0.66
N LEU A 200 9.05 -5.98 -0.17
CA LEU A 200 8.83 -4.86 0.75
C LEU A 200 9.56 -5.07 2.09
N ASP A 201 9.48 -6.26 2.67
CA ASP A 201 10.21 -6.62 3.88
C ASP A 201 11.72 -6.47 3.71
N ALA A 202 12.26 -6.85 2.55
CA ALA A 202 13.67 -6.70 2.26
C ALA A 202 14.08 -5.23 2.14
N GLU A 203 13.24 -4.37 1.57
CA GLU A 203 13.47 -2.93 1.51
C GLU A 203 13.47 -2.29 2.90
N VAL A 204 12.46 -2.64 3.73
CA VAL A 204 12.35 -2.17 5.12
C VAL A 204 13.56 -2.63 5.93
N ALA A 205 13.94 -3.91 5.85
CA ALA A 205 15.10 -4.44 6.54
C ALA A 205 16.40 -3.71 6.12
N SER A 206 16.55 -3.41 4.83
CA SER A 206 17.68 -2.66 4.31
C SER A 206 17.73 -1.22 4.86
N ALA A 207 16.57 -0.57 4.97
CA ALA A 207 16.47 0.78 5.54
C ALA A 207 16.82 0.79 7.04
N ILE A 208 16.34 -0.19 7.78
CA ILE A 208 16.65 -0.36 9.22
C ILE A 208 18.14 -0.69 9.43
N ASP A 209 18.73 -1.54 8.60
CA ASP A 209 20.16 -1.87 8.71
C ASP A 209 21.06 -0.69 8.35
N ALA A 210 20.60 0.20 7.49
CA ALA A 210 21.30 1.46 7.19
C ALA A 210 21.19 2.50 8.32
N ASN A 211 20.17 2.38 9.20
CA ASN A 211 19.87 3.30 10.29
C ASN A 211 19.61 2.52 11.59
N PRO A 212 20.63 1.84 12.15
CA PRO A 212 20.46 0.88 13.26
C PRO A 212 19.91 1.53 14.54
N GLU A 213 20.02 2.83 14.70
CA GLU A 213 19.44 3.60 15.81
C GLU A 213 17.90 3.54 15.84
N LEU A 214 17.25 3.28 14.72
CA LEU A 214 15.80 3.13 14.65
C LEU A 214 15.30 1.92 15.47
N LYS A 215 16.13 0.88 15.65
CA LYS A 215 15.78 -0.29 16.46
C LYS A 215 15.55 0.01 17.94
N ASP A 216 16.13 1.09 18.44
CA ASP A 216 15.98 1.55 19.82
C ASP A 216 14.96 2.70 19.95
N ALA A 217 14.50 3.26 18.83
CA ALA A 217 13.55 4.36 18.80
C ALA A 217 12.14 3.90 19.19
N LYS A 218 11.41 4.79 19.86
CA LYS A 218 10.01 4.62 20.27
C LYS A 218 9.13 5.66 19.57
N PRO A 219 8.79 5.45 18.29
CA PRO A 219 7.91 6.34 17.57
C PRO A 219 6.46 6.17 18.02
N VAL A 220 5.67 7.22 17.84
CA VAL A 220 4.22 7.20 17.95
C VAL A 220 3.63 7.89 16.73
N PHE A 221 2.69 7.24 16.05
CA PHE A 221 1.89 7.91 15.03
C PHE A 221 0.66 8.51 15.71
N ALA A 222 0.46 9.83 15.57
CA ALA A 222 -0.61 10.55 16.25
C ALA A 222 -1.23 11.61 15.34
N PHE A 223 -2.45 12.03 15.67
CA PHE A 223 -3.09 13.17 15.02
C PHE A 223 -3.59 14.18 16.07
N PHE A 224 -3.67 15.42 15.64
CA PHE A 224 -4.01 16.55 16.49
C PHE A 224 -5.15 17.37 15.87
N ASP A 225 -6.09 17.80 16.69
CA ASP A 225 -7.05 18.82 16.29
C ASP A 225 -6.47 20.20 16.64
N GLU A 226 -6.14 21.00 15.62
CA GLU A 226 -5.57 22.33 15.82
C GLU A 226 -6.50 23.29 16.58
N SER A 227 -7.80 22.98 16.66
CA SER A 227 -8.77 23.76 17.42
C SER A 227 -8.81 23.39 18.91
N ASP A 228 -8.35 22.19 19.28
CA ASP A 228 -8.34 21.69 20.67
C ASP A 228 -7.22 20.66 20.89
N PHE A 229 -6.09 21.10 21.42
CA PHE A 229 -4.96 20.25 21.79
C PHE A 229 -5.09 19.50 23.12
N SER A 230 -6.27 19.51 23.75
CA SER A 230 -6.47 18.78 25.01
C SER A 230 -6.48 17.27 24.87
N GLN A 231 -6.72 16.77 23.65
CA GLN A 231 -6.73 15.35 23.31
C GLN A 231 -5.77 15.09 22.15
N ILE A 232 -5.07 13.98 22.23
CA ILE A 232 -4.15 13.48 21.20
C ILE A 232 -4.72 12.17 20.70
N GLY A 233 -5.03 12.07 19.40
CA GLY A 233 -5.42 10.81 18.80
C GLY A 233 -4.18 9.97 18.53
N VAL A 234 -3.97 8.91 19.29
CA VAL A 234 -2.82 7.99 19.17
C VAL A 234 -3.28 6.76 18.42
N TYR A 235 -2.64 6.46 17.31
CA TYR A 235 -2.89 5.21 16.58
C TYR A 235 -2.34 4.03 17.37
N THR A 236 -3.17 3.00 17.54
CA THR A 236 -2.83 1.82 18.34
C THR A 236 -1.89 0.87 17.58
N SER A 237 -1.39 -0.16 18.28
CA SER A 237 -0.49 -1.15 17.67
C SER A 237 -1.14 -2.03 16.58
N ILE A 238 -2.47 -2.02 16.46
CA ILE A 238 -3.21 -2.73 15.40
C ILE A 238 -3.47 -1.85 14.17
N ASP A 239 -3.27 -0.54 14.28
CA ASP A 239 -3.37 0.35 13.13
C ASP A 239 -2.20 0.09 12.15
N PRO A 240 -2.44 -0.03 10.84
CA PRO A 240 -1.39 -0.37 9.88
C PRO A 240 -0.19 0.59 9.87
N ARG A 241 -0.38 1.88 10.20
CA ARG A 241 0.73 2.85 10.31
C ARG A 241 1.66 2.52 11.47
N MET A 242 1.09 2.08 12.60
CA MET A 242 1.86 1.74 13.79
C MET A 242 2.38 0.32 13.73
N SER A 243 1.56 -0.67 13.28
CA SER A 243 2.01 -2.06 13.14
C SER A 243 3.19 -2.17 12.17
N PHE A 244 3.15 -1.47 11.04
CA PHE A 244 4.27 -1.42 10.08
C PHE A 244 5.60 -0.98 10.74
N LEU A 245 5.58 0.03 11.60
CA LEU A 245 6.78 0.47 12.31
C LEU A 245 7.25 -0.56 13.33
N LEU A 246 6.30 -1.19 14.06
CA LEU A 246 6.63 -2.22 15.05
C LEU A 246 7.20 -3.48 14.39
N ASP A 247 6.65 -3.90 13.26
CA ASP A 247 7.12 -5.03 12.46
C ASP A 247 8.51 -4.75 11.85
N ALA A 248 8.80 -3.49 11.51
CA ALA A 248 10.14 -3.04 11.13
C ALA A 248 11.17 -3.13 12.29
N GLY A 249 10.74 -3.36 13.52
CA GLY A 249 11.57 -3.65 14.68
C GLY A 249 11.90 -2.44 15.56
N VAL A 250 11.14 -1.34 15.46
CA VAL A 250 11.22 -0.24 16.44
C VAL A 250 10.65 -0.66 17.79
N GLN A 251 10.92 0.09 18.85
CA GLN A 251 10.40 -0.20 20.18
C GLN A 251 9.01 0.39 20.36
N GLU A 252 8.17 -0.34 21.07
CA GLU A 252 6.84 0.15 21.43
C GLU A 252 6.92 1.11 22.63
N ALA A 253 6.40 2.33 22.48
CA ALA A 253 6.32 3.35 23.53
C ALA A 253 5.32 2.94 24.64
N SER A 254 5.47 3.51 25.83
CA SER A 254 4.59 3.19 26.97
C SER A 254 3.14 3.58 26.69
N VAL A 255 2.91 4.71 26.03
CA VAL A 255 1.56 5.16 25.65
C VAL A 255 0.81 4.11 24.81
N LEU A 256 1.49 3.43 23.89
CA LEU A 256 0.88 2.38 23.07
C LEU A 256 0.50 1.17 23.94
N LYS A 257 1.39 0.72 24.83
CA LYS A 257 1.14 -0.41 25.74
C LYS A 257 -0.03 -0.18 26.67
N GLU A 258 -0.22 1.07 27.12
CA GLU A 258 -1.25 1.44 28.07
C GLU A 258 -2.60 1.76 27.42
N HIS A 259 -2.59 2.23 26.17
CA HIS A 259 -3.76 2.74 25.46
C HIS A 259 -4.14 1.98 24.19
N SER A 260 -3.41 0.92 23.81
CA SER A 260 -3.86 0.09 22.68
C SER A 260 -5.03 -0.80 23.08
N SER A 261 -6.16 -0.58 22.44
CA SER A 261 -7.32 -1.45 22.50
C SER A 261 -7.29 -2.44 21.34
N PRO A 262 -7.61 -3.72 21.52
CA PRO A 262 -7.72 -4.66 20.41
C PRO A 262 -8.93 -4.39 19.49
N ASP A 263 -9.84 -3.50 19.91
CA ASP A 263 -11.08 -3.23 19.19
C ASP A 263 -11.10 -1.83 18.52
N SER A 264 -9.97 -1.09 18.60
CA SER A 264 -9.89 0.27 18.05
C SER A 264 -8.53 0.55 17.42
N PHE A 265 -8.52 1.10 16.23
CA PHE A 265 -7.30 1.49 15.53
C PHE A 265 -6.68 2.79 16.06
N TYR A 266 -7.37 3.55 16.89
CA TYR A 266 -6.84 4.73 17.61
C TYR A 266 -7.50 4.90 18.95
N GLU A 267 -6.83 5.61 19.86
CA GLU A 267 -7.36 6.02 21.15
C GLU A 267 -7.13 7.51 21.38
N GLN A 268 -8.06 8.14 22.12
CA GLN A 268 -7.90 9.53 22.56
C GLN A 268 -7.16 9.56 23.90
N VAL A 269 -5.97 10.16 23.90
CA VAL A 269 -5.13 10.30 25.10
C VAL A 269 -5.10 11.76 25.53
N SER A 270 -5.39 12.03 26.82
CA SER A 270 -5.40 13.39 27.33
C SER A 270 -4.00 14.01 27.40
N ALA A 271 -3.83 15.17 26.80
CA ALA A 271 -2.61 15.96 26.89
C ALA A 271 -2.36 16.56 28.29
N GLU A 272 -3.33 16.47 29.21
CA GLU A 272 -3.17 16.87 30.61
C GLU A 272 -2.19 15.96 31.38
N ASN A 273 -1.99 14.71 30.88
CA ASN A 273 -1.08 13.70 31.42
C ASN A 273 0.15 13.52 30.52
N PRO A 274 1.02 14.53 30.37
CA PRO A 274 2.15 14.47 29.43
C PRO A 274 3.17 13.38 29.78
N GLU A 275 3.21 12.91 31.03
CA GLU A 275 4.07 11.79 31.48
C GLU A 275 3.79 10.48 30.76
N THR A 276 2.60 10.30 30.18
CA THR A 276 2.26 9.16 29.33
C THR A 276 3.14 9.10 28.07
N PHE A 277 3.71 10.25 27.66
CA PHE A 277 4.57 10.39 26.49
C PHE A 277 6.07 10.55 26.83
N ASP A 278 6.49 10.35 28.07
CA ASP A 278 7.86 10.62 28.53
C ASP A 278 8.93 9.79 27.78
N ASP A 279 8.59 8.59 27.32
CA ASP A 279 9.51 7.69 26.61
C ASP A 279 9.31 7.70 25.09
N VAL A 280 8.52 8.62 24.54
CA VAL A 280 8.33 8.79 23.10
C VAL A 280 9.52 9.55 22.53
N ASP A 281 10.24 8.94 21.59
CA ASP A 281 11.41 9.55 20.95
C ASP A 281 11.05 10.47 19.80
N VAL A 282 10.00 10.13 19.05
CA VAL A 282 9.52 10.89 17.89
C VAL A 282 8.01 10.72 17.72
N ILE A 283 7.34 11.80 17.37
CA ILE A 283 5.94 11.78 16.96
C ILE A 283 5.88 11.92 15.44
N ILE A 284 5.19 11.00 14.77
CA ILE A 284 4.86 11.08 13.36
C ILE A 284 3.42 11.56 13.27
N THR A 285 3.16 12.58 12.45
CA THR A 285 1.82 13.16 12.33
C THR A 285 1.55 13.63 10.90
N TYR A 286 0.32 14.02 10.65
CA TYR A 286 -0.07 14.56 9.36
C TYR A 286 0.40 16.01 9.21
N GLY A 287 0.94 16.29 8.07
CA GLY A 287 1.35 17.61 7.64
C GLY A 287 0.78 17.98 6.27
N THR A 288 1.40 18.95 5.66
CA THR A 288 1.15 19.38 4.28
C THR A 288 2.47 19.37 3.51
N GLU A 289 2.42 19.52 2.21
CA GLU A 289 3.62 19.69 1.37
C GLU A 289 4.36 21.02 1.62
N ASP A 290 3.75 21.96 2.35
CA ASP A 290 4.33 23.24 2.71
C ASP A 290 5.13 23.13 4.01
N ASP A 291 6.45 23.02 3.93
CA ASP A 291 7.36 23.00 5.06
C ASP A 291 7.13 24.20 6.02
N ALA A 292 6.71 25.36 5.50
CA ALA A 292 6.45 26.52 6.32
C ALA A 292 5.17 26.36 7.14
N ALA A 293 4.13 25.72 6.59
CA ALA A 293 2.89 25.39 7.30
C ALA A 293 3.17 24.35 8.40
N ASN A 294 3.96 23.31 8.10
CA ASN A 294 4.36 22.28 9.07
C ASN A 294 5.19 22.91 10.22
N ALA A 295 6.12 23.81 9.91
CA ALA A 295 6.89 24.53 10.93
C ALA A 295 6.01 25.47 11.78
N GLU A 296 4.97 26.07 11.19
CA GLU A 296 3.98 26.88 11.94
C GLU A 296 3.17 25.99 12.88
N LEU A 297 2.70 24.83 12.42
CA LEU A 297 1.95 23.87 13.25
C LEU A 297 2.82 23.40 14.42
N LEU A 298 4.07 23.00 14.17
CA LEU A 298 5.01 22.64 15.24
C LEU A 298 5.18 23.80 16.27
N SER A 299 5.30 25.02 15.78
CA SER A 299 5.43 26.21 16.66
C SER A 299 4.17 26.42 17.51
N LYS A 300 2.98 26.17 16.98
CA LYS A 300 1.71 26.20 17.73
C LYS A 300 1.69 25.11 18.80
N MET A 301 2.08 23.88 18.46
CA MET A 301 2.17 22.77 19.43
C MET A 301 3.15 23.06 20.56
N GLN A 302 4.32 23.61 20.25
CA GLN A 302 5.34 24.01 21.24
C GLN A 302 4.93 25.20 22.10
N ALA A 303 4.03 26.05 21.63
CA ALA A 303 3.49 27.18 22.40
C ALA A 303 2.28 26.78 23.26
N ASP A 304 1.66 25.65 22.99
CA ASP A 304 0.51 25.18 23.76
C ASP A 304 0.91 24.73 25.18
N PRO A 305 0.17 25.13 26.24
CA PRO A 305 0.54 24.82 27.62
C PRO A 305 0.51 23.33 28.00
N LEU A 306 -0.21 22.49 27.25
CA LEU A 306 -0.29 21.05 27.48
C LEU A 306 0.77 20.33 26.63
N LEU A 307 0.74 20.53 25.32
CA LEU A 307 1.62 19.84 24.38
C LEU A 307 3.11 20.17 24.60
N SER A 308 3.45 21.40 24.99
CA SER A 308 4.83 21.78 25.28
C SER A 308 5.47 21.03 26.46
N ARG A 309 4.68 20.29 27.23
CA ARG A 309 5.15 19.44 28.33
C ARG A 309 5.57 18.06 27.87
N ILE A 310 5.19 17.65 26.66
CA ILE A 310 5.57 16.39 26.03
C ILE A 310 6.99 16.55 25.47
N PRO A 311 8.00 15.74 25.92
CA PRO A 311 9.40 15.93 25.54
C PRO A 311 9.63 15.96 24.04
N ALA A 312 9.05 15.03 23.28
CA ALA A 312 9.22 14.96 21.83
C ALA A 312 8.73 16.24 21.12
N ILE A 313 7.61 16.84 21.56
CA ILE A 313 7.09 18.10 21.00
C ILE A 313 7.99 19.27 21.41
N ALA A 314 8.34 19.36 22.70
CA ALA A 314 9.18 20.44 23.22
C ALA A 314 10.54 20.50 22.52
N GLU A 315 11.12 19.35 22.18
CA GLU A 315 12.40 19.21 21.50
C GLU A 315 12.29 19.31 19.97
N GLY A 316 11.08 19.41 19.42
CA GLY A 316 10.86 19.48 17.96
C GLY A 316 11.05 18.15 17.24
N LYS A 317 10.95 17.04 17.95
CA LYS A 317 11.01 15.67 17.40
C LYS A 317 9.64 15.25 16.85
N VAL A 318 9.15 16.02 15.91
CA VAL A 318 7.88 15.78 15.19
C VAL A 318 8.18 15.70 13.70
N VAL A 319 7.71 14.64 13.07
CA VAL A 319 7.80 14.38 11.62
C VAL A 319 6.41 14.55 11.03
N PHE A 320 6.33 15.32 9.93
CA PHE A 320 5.10 15.58 9.18
C PHE A 320 5.09 14.84 7.88
#